data_e74e56b5268c37202cda65ff93dadd1e
#
_entry.id   e74e56b5268c37202cda65ff93dadd1e
#
_cell.length_a   1.000
_cell.length_b   1.000
_cell.length_c   1.000
_cell.angle_alpha   90.00
_cell.angle_beta   90.00
_cell.angle_gamma   90.00
#
_symmetry.space_group_name_H-M   'P 1'
#
loop_
_entity.id
_entity.type
_entity.pdbx_description
1 polymer ?
#
loop_
_entity_poly.entity_id
_entity_poly.type
_entity_poly.pdbx_seq_one_letter_code
_entity_poly.pdbx_strand_id
1 'polypeptide(L)'
;MTRKNNRRGNVPSHILAKTLLADWRSSLTPEEVKELKQFVDESSRQDVQMASAPDGYYHGTRYFYNNDDLIKKTNDYYLFINMGSVRVDGLESAYPGAAGYNLYSADGVTLFQHDGSEYRNITGAMKLTAWPGVTTRQTPTELHPIENWSGYTSSYDFAAGATDGKGDFATGFIYQKINAKMKGDPDVSEAKDVNKDIYGVRAYKSYFMFDDIFLALGAGITNLSPEKKGSITTTIEQTYSPVAPEMVKKGKISWIRHE
;
A
#
# COMPACT_ATOMS: atom_id res chain seq x y z
N MET A 1 6.77 1.84 -4.29
CA MET A 1 8.26 1.78 -4.35
C MET A 1 8.66 0.70 -5.33
N THR A 2 9.19 1.04 -6.47
CA THR A 2 9.71 0.06 -7.42
C THR A 2 11.09 -0.41 -6.95
N ARG A 3 11.17 -1.66 -6.55
CA ARG A 3 12.41 -2.29 -6.12
C ARG A 3 13.33 -2.48 -7.32
N LYS A 4 14.38 -1.69 -7.45
CA LYS A 4 15.50 -2.02 -8.35
C LYS A 4 16.32 -3.14 -7.68
N ASN A 5 15.88 -4.37 -7.83
CA ASN A 5 16.67 -5.52 -7.38
C ASN A 5 17.49 -6.08 -8.54
N ASN A 6 18.67 -5.53 -8.76
CA ASN A 6 19.60 -5.94 -9.80
C ASN A 6 20.36 -7.26 -9.49
N ARG A 7 20.06 -7.96 -8.41
CA ARG A 7 20.86 -9.12 -7.97
C ARG A 7 20.29 -10.49 -8.32
N ARG A 8 19.02 -10.56 -8.70
CA ARG A 8 18.44 -11.78 -9.28
C ARG A 8 18.01 -11.38 -10.67
N GLY A 9 18.55 -12.02 -11.70
CA GLY A 9 18.21 -11.73 -13.07
C GLY A 9 16.70 -11.85 -13.31
N ASN A 10 15.98 -10.80 -13.00
CA ASN A 10 14.56 -10.72 -13.31
C ASN A 10 14.46 -10.58 -14.82
N VAL A 11 13.91 -11.58 -15.47
CA VAL A 11 13.46 -11.44 -16.84
C VAL A 11 12.46 -10.29 -16.83
N PRO A 12 12.69 -9.20 -17.56
CA PRO A 12 11.72 -8.11 -17.64
C PRO A 12 10.35 -8.67 -18.05
N SER A 13 9.29 -8.23 -17.39
CA SER A 13 7.94 -8.77 -17.61
C SER A 13 7.48 -8.67 -19.07
N HIS A 14 7.95 -7.64 -19.81
CA HIS A 14 7.67 -7.53 -21.26
C HIS A 14 8.37 -8.63 -22.09
N ILE A 15 9.51 -9.18 -21.64
CA ILE A 15 10.16 -10.31 -22.32
C ILE A 15 9.34 -11.57 -22.12
N LEU A 16 8.83 -11.81 -20.88
CA LEU A 16 7.93 -12.91 -20.61
C LEU A 16 6.66 -12.81 -21.45
N ALA A 17 6.06 -11.63 -21.53
CA ALA A 17 4.88 -11.40 -22.36
C ALA A 17 5.16 -11.65 -23.85
N LYS A 18 6.32 -11.25 -24.37
CA LYS A 18 6.75 -11.58 -25.75
C LYS A 18 6.89 -13.09 -25.96
N THR A 19 7.45 -13.80 -25.01
CA THR A 19 7.58 -15.27 -25.06
C THR A 19 6.21 -15.94 -25.06
N LEU A 20 5.28 -15.52 -24.20
CA LEU A 20 3.92 -16.03 -24.20
C LEU A 20 3.21 -15.80 -25.56
N LEU A 21 3.38 -14.63 -26.14
CA LEU A 21 2.82 -14.32 -27.47
C LEU A 21 3.45 -15.13 -28.61
N ALA A 22 4.73 -15.47 -28.50
CA ALA A 22 5.43 -16.24 -29.52
C ALA A 22 5.14 -17.74 -29.41
N ASP A 23 5.33 -18.30 -28.23
CA ASP A 23 5.39 -19.75 -28.02
C ASP A 23 4.07 -20.37 -27.56
N TRP A 24 3.19 -19.57 -26.92
CA TRP A 24 1.95 -20.03 -26.29
C TRP A 24 0.69 -19.40 -26.89
N ARG A 25 0.80 -18.69 -27.99
CA ARG A 25 -0.32 -17.95 -28.60
C ARG A 25 -1.55 -18.81 -28.89
N SER A 26 -1.37 -20.08 -29.22
CA SER A 26 -2.48 -21.00 -29.48
C SER A 26 -3.29 -21.38 -28.24
N SER A 27 -2.72 -21.13 -27.05
CA SER A 27 -3.36 -21.40 -25.76
C SER A 27 -3.98 -20.15 -25.14
N LEU A 28 -3.84 -18.99 -25.79
CA LEU A 28 -4.36 -17.70 -25.32
C LEU A 28 -5.67 -17.36 -26.04
N THR A 29 -6.57 -16.75 -25.33
CA THR A 29 -7.77 -16.14 -25.94
C THR A 29 -7.41 -14.90 -26.76
N PRO A 30 -8.27 -14.47 -27.70
CA PRO A 30 -8.04 -13.23 -28.44
C PRO A 30 -7.86 -12.00 -27.53
N GLU A 31 -8.59 -11.95 -26.43
CA GLU A 31 -8.53 -10.89 -25.40
C GLU A 31 -7.17 -10.88 -24.70
N GLU A 32 -6.70 -12.04 -24.25
CA GLU A 32 -5.37 -12.18 -23.60
C GLU A 32 -4.24 -11.82 -24.59
N VAL A 33 -4.36 -12.22 -25.85
CA VAL A 33 -3.40 -11.82 -26.88
C VAL A 33 -3.38 -10.30 -27.07
N LYS A 34 -4.55 -9.65 -27.06
CA LYS A 34 -4.65 -8.20 -27.18
C LYS A 34 -4.01 -7.51 -25.96
N GLU A 35 -4.32 -7.95 -24.74
CA GLU A 35 -3.75 -7.42 -23.52
C GLU A 35 -2.23 -7.57 -23.46
N LEU A 36 -1.70 -8.76 -23.77
CA LEU A 36 -0.26 -9.00 -23.77
C LEU A 36 0.47 -8.16 -24.82
N LYS A 37 -0.11 -7.96 -26.01
CA LYS A 37 0.47 -7.06 -27.00
C LYS A 37 0.53 -5.62 -26.49
N GLN A 38 -0.57 -5.13 -25.95
CA GLN A 38 -0.63 -3.78 -25.39
C GLN A 38 0.39 -3.62 -24.27
N PHE A 39 0.50 -4.60 -23.37
CA PHE A 39 1.51 -4.60 -22.31
C PHE A 39 2.94 -4.56 -22.83
N VAL A 40 3.25 -5.34 -23.89
CA VAL A 40 4.58 -5.31 -24.53
C VAL A 40 4.89 -3.95 -25.11
N ASP A 41 3.94 -3.36 -25.81
CA ASP A 41 4.12 -2.05 -26.47
C ASP A 41 4.35 -0.95 -25.42
N GLU A 42 3.63 -0.97 -24.33
CA GLU A 42 3.76 0.02 -23.25
C GLU A 42 5.01 -0.18 -22.40
N SER A 43 5.33 -1.43 -22.03
CA SER A 43 6.50 -1.74 -21.21
C SER A 43 7.83 -1.49 -21.92
N SER A 44 7.82 -1.38 -23.25
CA SER A 44 9.01 -1.06 -24.03
C SER A 44 9.34 0.44 -24.06
N ARG A 45 8.42 1.29 -23.62
CA ARG A 45 8.64 2.73 -23.54
C ARG A 45 9.37 3.08 -22.23
N GLN A 46 10.44 3.84 -22.32
CA GLN A 46 11.24 4.24 -21.14
C GLN A 46 10.54 5.29 -20.26
N ASP A 47 9.50 5.94 -20.75
CA ASP A 47 8.88 7.14 -20.19
C ASP A 47 7.41 6.94 -19.79
N VAL A 48 6.95 5.71 -19.57
CA VAL A 48 5.55 5.47 -19.21
C VAL A 48 5.27 6.03 -17.83
N GLN A 49 4.72 7.23 -17.80
CA GLN A 49 4.01 7.75 -16.64
C GLN A 49 2.64 7.09 -16.55
N MET A 50 2.13 6.87 -15.32
CA MET A 50 0.82 6.23 -15.15
C MET A 50 -0.31 7.01 -15.84
N ALA A 51 -0.21 8.33 -15.84
CA ALA A 51 -1.17 9.23 -16.50
C ALA A 51 -1.14 9.18 -18.03
N SER A 52 -0.07 8.65 -18.63
CA SER A 52 0.08 8.57 -20.09
C SER A 52 -0.20 7.19 -20.66
N ALA A 53 -0.67 6.25 -19.83
CA ALA A 53 -1.06 4.93 -20.32
C ALA A 53 -2.26 5.07 -21.27
N PRO A 54 -2.27 4.33 -22.41
CA PRO A 54 -3.38 4.33 -23.32
C PRO A 54 -4.71 4.00 -22.64
N ASP A 55 -5.78 4.58 -23.15
CA ASP A 55 -7.13 4.33 -22.67
C ASP A 55 -7.42 2.83 -22.62
N GLY A 56 -7.92 2.40 -21.47
CA GLY A 56 -8.36 1.03 -21.26
C GLY A 56 -7.28 0.03 -20.83
N TYR A 57 -6.01 0.42 -20.76
CA TYR A 57 -4.97 -0.48 -20.26
C TYR A 57 -5.05 -0.61 -18.73
N TYR A 58 -5.43 -1.80 -18.27
CA TYR A 58 -5.67 -2.11 -16.86
C TYR A 58 -6.48 -1.06 -16.09
N HIS A 59 -7.38 -0.37 -16.76
CA HIS A 59 -8.35 0.46 -16.07
C HIS A 59 -9.34 -0.41 -15.30
N GLY A 60 -9.92 0.15 -14.26
CA GLY A 60 -10.85 -0.52 -13.37
C GLY A 60 -10.23 -0.86 -12.02
N THR A 61 -10.90 -1.71 -11.30
CA THR A 61 -10.56 -2.07 -9.92
C THR A 61 -10.29 -3.56 -9.80
N ARG A 62 -9.24 -3.91 -9.07
CA ARG A 62 -8.86 -5.29 -8.77
C ARG A 62 -8.54 -5.45 -7.30
N TYR A 63 -9.08 -6.51 -6.71
CA TYR A 63 -8.73 -6.95 -5.38
C TYR A 63 -7.84 -8.21 -5.47
N PHE A 64 -6.66 -8.14 -4.87
CA PHE A 64 -5.68 -9.22 -4.86
C PHE A 64 -5.73 -9.92 -3.51
N TYR A 65 -6.59 -10.91 -3.38
CA TYR A 65 -6.88 -11.60 -2.12
C TYR A 65 -5.69 -12.36 -1.51
N ASN A 66 -4.70 -12.72 -2.30
CA ASN A 66 -3.48 -13.34 -1.79
C ASN A 66 -2.52 -12.35 -1.13
N ASN A 67 -2.65 -11.06 -1.46
CA ASN A 67 -1.79 -9.99 -0.96
C ASN A 67 -2.54 -9.02 -0.07
N ASP A 68 -3.86 -9.16 0.04
CA ASP A 68 -4.77 -8.21 0.69
C ASP A 68 -4.66 -6.78 0.12
N ASP A 69 -4.39 -6.67 -1.19
CA ASP A 69 -4.23 -5.40 -1.88
C ASP A 69 -5.46 -5.07 -2.73
N LEU A 70 -5.82 -3.79 -2.76
CA LEU A 70 -6.76 -3.26 -3.73
C LEU A 70 -6.09 -2.20 -4.58
N ILE A 71 -6.29 -2.31 -5.89
CA ILE A 71 -5.81 -1.36 -6.88
C ILE A 71 -6.97 -0.85 -7.71
N LYS A 72 -7.11 0.46 -7.84
CA LYS A 72 -7.95 1.10 -8.85
C LYS A 72 -7.08 1.98 -9.74
N LYS A 73 -7.24 1.82 -11.05
CA LYS A 73 -6.59 2.65 -12.05
C LYS A 73 -7.62 3.27 -12.98
N THR A 74 -7.47 4.56 -13.22
CA THR A 74 -8.22 5.34 -14.20
C THR A 74 -7.25 6.07 -15.12
N ASN A 75 -7.75 6.92 -16.02
CA ASN A 75 -6.91 7.85 -16.78
C ASN A 75 -6.27 8.92 -15.91
N ASP A 76 -6.95 9.31 -14.83
CA ASP A 76 -6.60 10.49 -14.04
C ASP A 76 -5.83 10.16 -12.77
N TYR A 77 -6.02 8.94 -12.23
CA TYR A 77 -5.38 8.55 -10.98
C TYR A 77 -5.17 7.04 -10.82
N TYR A 78 -4.30 6.72 -9.89
CA TYR A 78 -4.03 5.39 -9.37
C TYR A 78 -4.24 5.40 -7.86
N LEU A 79 -5.11 4.53 -7.38
CA LEU A 79 -5.34 4.30 -5.96
C LEU A 79 -4.81 2.92 -5.59
N PHE A 80 -3.99 2.86 -4.55
CA PHE A 80 -3.48 1.64 -3.96
C PHE A 80 -3.84 1.58 -2.48
N ILE A 81 -4.42 0.47 -2.05
CA ILE A 81 -4.72 0.20 -0.64
C ILE A 81 -4.06 -1.12 -0.27
N ASN A 82 -3.09 -1.06 0.65
CA ASN A 82 -2.41 -2.24 1.16
C ASN A 82 -2.92 -2.56 2.56
N MET A 83 -3.68 -3.63 2.66
CA MET A 83 -4.24 -4.15 3.90
C MET A 83 -3.39 -5.33 4.41
N GLY A 84 -3.65 -5.78 5.63
CA GLY A 84 -2.94 -6.92 6.19
C GLY A 84 -3.85 -7.87 6.92
N SER A 85 -3.52 -9.15 6.81
CA SER A 85 -4.13 -10.23 7.58
C SER A 85 -3.07 -11.24 7.98
N VAL A 86 -3.44 -12.29 8.71
CA VAL A 86 -2.52 -13.40 9.04
C VAL A 86 -2.01 -14.15 7.81
N ARG A 87 -2.63 -13.93 6.64
CA ARG A 87 -2.26 -14.59 5.37
C ARG A 87 -1.05 -13.95 4.70
N VAL A 88 -0.78 -12.68 5.00
CA VAL A 88 0.25 -11.91 4.31
C VAL A 88 1.32 -11.42 5.29
N ASP A 89 2.54 -11.37 4.80
CA ASP A 89 3.64 -10.76 5.53
C ASP A 89 3.52 -9.22 5.44
N GLY A 90 3.78 -8.53 6.55
CA GLY A 90 3.62 -7.09 6.63
C GLY A 90 4.58 -6.28 5.78
N LEU A 91 5.73 -6.85 5.45
CA LEU A 91 6.70 -6.27 4.52
C LEU A 91 7.73 -7.31 4.09
N GLU A 92 8.47 -6.98 3.05
CA GLU A 92 9.68 -7.69 2.68
C GLU A 92 10.89 -6.76 2.89
N SER A 93 11.68 -7.01 3.92
CA SER A 93 12.92 -6.27 4.19
C SER A 93 14.04 -7.22 4.59
N ALA A 94 14.99 -7.40 3.70
CA ALA A 94 16.13 -8.29 3.92
C ALA A 94 17.42 -7.55 4.27
N TYR A 95 17.42 -6.25 4.15
CA TYR A 95 18.63 -5.44 4.23
C TYR A 95 18.40 -4.19 5.06
N PRO A 96 19.40 -3.77 5.85
CA PRO A 96 19.36 -2.51 6.58
C PRO A 96 19.23 -1.31 5.62
N GLY A 97 18.73 -0.22 6.13
CA GLY A 97 18.57 1.03 5.42
C GLY A 97 17.12 1.47 5.27
N ALA A 98 16.86 2.36 4.31
CA ALA A 98 15.55 2.99 4.14
C ALA A 98 14.40 1.99 3.95
N ALA A 99 14.66 0.82 3.37
CA ALA A 99 13.64 -0.24 3.21
C ALA A 99 13.20 -0.83 4.55
N GLY A 100 14.04 -0.83 5.58
CA GLY A 100 13.71 -1.33 6.91
C GLY A 100 12.72 -0.46 7.67
N TYR A 101 12.46 0.75 7.23
CA TYR A 101 11.49 1.66 7.84
C TYR A 101 10.05 1.51 7.33
N ASN A 102 9.78 0.46 6.56
CA ASN A 102 8.43 0.12 6.08
C ASN A 102 7.57 -0.57 7.17
N LEU A 103 7.61 -0.07 8.40
CA LEU A 103 6.95 -0.67 9.56
C LEU A 103 5.42 -0.79 9.42
N TYR A 104 4.83 0.02 8.55
CA TYR A 104 3.38 0.15 8.43
C TYR A 104 2.84 -0.16 7.03
N SER A 105 3.65 -0.77 6.15
CA SER A 105 3.28 -0.93 4.74
C SER A 105 2.00 -1.74 4.50
N ALA A 106 1.68 -2.70 5.37
CA ALA A 106 0.45 -3.51 5.27
C ALA A 106 -0.63 -3.11 6.29
N ASP A 107 -0.62 -1.87 6.77
CA ASP A 107 -1.50 -1.41 7.83
C ASP A 107 -2.62 -0.48 7.32
N GLY A 108 -3.02 -0.66 6.07
CA GLY A 108 -4.00 0.17 5.40
C GLY A 108 -3.38 1.39 4.73
N VAL A 109 -2.13 1.27 4.28
CA VAL A 109 -1.51 2.32 3.46
C VAL A 109 -2.36 2.58 2.25
N THR A 110 -2.75 3.84 2.08
CA THR A 110 -3.62 4.29 1.00
C THR A 110 -2.88 5.36 0.21
N LEU A 111 -2.48 5.03 -1.02
CA LEU A 111 -1.74 5.94 -1.88
C LEU A 111 -2.62 6.41 -3.02
N PHE A 112 -2.78 7.71 -3.12
CA PHE A 112 -3.49 8.36 -4.21
C PHE A 112 -2.47 9.08 -5.09
N GLN A 113 -2.38 8.69 -6.36
CA GLN A 113 -1.35 9.18 -7.27
C GLN A 113 -1.96 9.62 -8.60
N HIS A 114 -1.59 10.78 -9.08
CA HIS A 114 -1.88 11.22 -10.44
C HIS A 114 -0.80 10.74 -11.43
N ASP A 115 0.46 11.00 -11.11
CA ASP A 115 1.59 10.65 -11.98
C ASP A 115 2.71 9.89 -11.25
N GLY A 116 2.55 9.64 -9.95
CA GLY A 116 3.52 8.94 -9.10
C GLY A 116 4.64 9.82 -8.57
N SER A 117 4.62 11.12 -8.84
CA SER A 117 5.57 12.08 -8.27
C SER A 117 5.27 12.38 -6.80
N GLU A 118 4.04 12.20 -6.37
CA GLU A 118 3.52 12.54 -5.04
C GLU A 118 4.32 11.88 -3.91
N TYR A 119 4.76 10.65 -4.12
CA TYR A 119 5.51 9.88 -3.12
C TYR A 119 6.98 9.64 -3.52
N ARG A 120 7.43 10.28 -4.61
CA ARG A 120 8.80 10.15 -5.07
C ARG A 120 9.72 11.01 -4.20
N ASN A 121 10.80 10.39 -3.72
CA ASN A 121 11.85 11.08 -2.97
C ASN A 121 11.41 11.74 -1.65
N ILE A 122 10.25 11.38 -1.11
CA ILE A 122 9.77 11.94 0.17
C ILE A 122 10.22 11.13 1.39
N THR A 123 10.77 9.93 1.19
CA THR A 123 11.07 8.98 2.27
C THR A 123 11.97 9.58 3.36
N GLY A 124 12.92 10.43 3.00
CA GLY A 124 13.81 11.08 3.96
C GLY A 124 13.17 12.23 4.75
N ALA A 125 12.02 12.73 4.30
CA ALA A 125 11.27 13.82 4.94
C ALA A 125 9.98 13.32 5.62
N MET A 126 9.56 12.08 5.36
CA MET A 126 8.35 11.53 5.92
C MET A 126 8.47 11.31 7.42
N LYS A 127 7.41 11.67 8.13
CA LYS A 127 7.19 11.18 9.49
C LYS A 127 6.81 9.71 9.43
N LEU A 128 7.66 8.84 9.96
CA LEU A 128 7.52 7.38 9.83
C LEU A 128 6.25 6.81 10.48
N THR A 129 5.68 7.52 11.48
CA THR A 129 4.40 7.16 12.11
C THR A 129 3.18 7.76 11.42
N ALA A 130 3.35 8.43 10.28
CA ALA A 130 2.27 9.14 9.59
C ALA A 130 2.13 8.68 8.12
N TRP A 131 2.17 7.38 7.88
CA TRP A 131 1.90 6.82 6.55
C TRP A 131 0.45 7.10 6.14
N PRO A 132 0.20 7.50 4.87
CA PRO A 132 -1.14 7.76 4.37
C PRO A 132 -2.09 6.59 4.64
N GLY A 133 -3.27 6.89 5.16
CA GLY A 133 -4.29 5.91 5.49
C GLY A 133 -4.08 5.14 6.80
N VAL A 134 -2.89 5.14 7.39
CA VAL A 134 -2.56 4.30 8.55
C VAL A 134 -3.09 4.89 9.86
N THR A 135 -3.64 4.02 10.71
CA THR A 135 -4.01 4.35 12.10
C THR A 135 -2.94 3.81 13.04
N THR A 136 -2.20 4.67 13.69
CA THR A 136 -1.09 4.24 14.54
C THR A 136 -0.84 5.18 15.72
N ARG A 137 0.00 4.70 16.65
CA ARG A 137 0.47 5.50 17.78
C ARG A 137 1.56 6.46 17.32
N GLN A 138 1.41 7.72 17.66
CA GLN A 138 2.44 8.75 17.48
C GLN A 138 3.43 8.66 18.63
N THR A 139 4.21 7.58 18.64
CA THR A 139 5.19 7.33 19.70
C THR A 139 6.30 8.38 19.69
N PRO A 140 6.75 8.86 20.86
CA PRO A 140 7.94 9.68 20.97
C PRO A 140 9.24 8.87 20.86
N THR A 141 9.15 7.53 20.90
CA THR A 141 10.31 6.64 20.79
C THR A 141 10.78 6.61 19.33
N GLU A 142 12.08 6.70 19.15
CA GLU A 142 12.68 6.54 17.83
C GLU A 142 12.36 5.16 17.25
N LEU A 143 11.99 5.13 15.99
CA LEU A 143 11.74 3.88 15.27
C LEU A 143 13.04 3.38 14.65
N HIS A 144 13.25 2.08 14.75
CA HIS A 144 14.41 1.41 14.19
C HIS A 144 14.03 0.60 12.94
N PRO A 145 14.94 0.46 11.97
CA PRO A 145 14.69 -0.36 10.80
C PRO A 145 14.46 -1.82 11.19
N ILE A 146 13.58 -2.48 10.46
CA ILE A 146 13.35 -3.92 10.60
C ILE A 146 14.31 -4.64 9.66
N GLU A 147 15.01 -5.63 10.19
CA GLU A 147 15.96 -6.45 9.46
C GLU A 147 15.46 -7.89 9.35
N ASN A 148 14.21 -8.07 8.96
CA ASN A 148 13.63 -9.38 8.73
C ASN A 148 12.88 -9.46 7.41
N TRP A 149 12.56 -10.67 6.96
CA TRP A 149 11.93 -10.89 5.66
C TRP A 149 10.42 -10.65 5.65
N SER A 150 9.76 -10.76 6.79
CA SER A 150 8.32 -10.83 6.86
C SER A 150 7.68 -9.58 7.51
N GLY A 151 8.47 -8.78 8.24
CA GLY A 151 7.95 -7.63 8.96
C GLY A 151 6.95 -8.00 10.06
N TYR A 152 6.00 -7.12 10.30
CA TYR A 152 4.94 -7.33 11.28
C TYR A 152 3.73 -7.97 10.62
N THR A 153 3.08 -8.90 11.33
CA THR A 153 1.84 -9.53 10.87
C THR A 153 0.63 -8.99 11.62
N SER A 154 -0.57 -9.21 11.05
CA SER A 154 -1.84 -8.97 11.73
C SER A 154 -2.19 -10.12 12.65
N SER A 155 -2.99 -9.84 13.71
CA SER A 155 -3.60 -10.87 14.55
C SER A 155 -4.93 -11.40 14.01
N TYR A 156 -5.43 -10.85 12.91
CA TYR A 156 -6.72 -11.21 12.32
C TYR A 156 -6.55 -11.81 10.93
N ASP A 157 -7.43 -12.73 10.59
CA ASP A 157 -7.53 -13.33 9.26
C ASP A 157 -8.47 -12.57 8.32
N PHE A 158 -9.18 -11.57 8.85
CA PHE A 158 -10.12 -10.78 8.08
C PHE A 158 -9.42 -9.65 7.32
N ALA A 159 -9.26 -9.85 6.03
CA ALA A 159 -9.16 -8.82 5.02
C ALA A 159 -9.93 -9.32 3.78
N ALA A 160 -10.82 -8.49 3.26
CA ALA A 160 -11.69 -8.87 2.17
C ALA A 160 -12.03 -7.68 1.28
N GLY A 161 -12.38 -7.98 0.03
CA GLY A 161 -12.83 -6.97 -0.92
C GLY A 161 -13.74 -7.54 -1.98
N ALA A 162 -14.59 -6.69 -2.48
CA ALA A 162 -15.46 -6.95 -3.63
C ALA A 162 -15.36 -5.76 -4.60
N THR A 163 -15.40 -6.05 -5.87
CA THR A 163 -15.37 -5.04 -6.94
C THR A 163 -16.24 -5.49 -8.10
N ASP A 164 -16.80 -4.54 -8.81
CA ASP A 164 -17.49 -4.77 -10.06
C ASP A 164 -16.52 -4.92 -11.27
N GLY A 165 -15.20 -4.80 -11.02
CA GLY A 165 -14.14 -4.82 -12.03
C GLY A 165 -14.02 -3.54 -12.84
N LYS A 166 -15.01 -2.66 -12.81
CA LYS A 166 -15.05 -1.41 -13.57
C LYS A 166 -14.52 -0.23 -12.77
N GLY A 167 -15.12 0.03 -11.64
CA GLY A 167 -14.75 1.21 -10.87
C GLY A 167 -15.13 1.12 -9.40
N ASP A 168 -16.26 0.53 -9.10
CA ASP A 168 -16.77 0.47 -7.74
C ASP A 168 -16.13 -0.65 -6.93
N PHE A 169 -15.96 -0.41 -5.64
CA PHE A 169 -15.48 -1.41 -4.72
C PHE A 169 -15.93 -1.18 -3.28
N ALA A 170 -15.91 -2.26 -2.52
CA ALA A 170 -15.96 -2.26 -1.06
C ALA A 170 -14.86 -3.18 -0.54
N THR A 171 -14.01 -2.71 0.36
CA THR A 171 -12.97 -3.52 0.97
C THR A 171 -12.73 -3.12 2.41
N GLY A 172 -12.13 -4.01 3.20
CA GLY A 172 -11.84 -3.72 4.58
C GLY A 172 -11.04 -4.80 5.28
N PHE A 173 -10.48 -4.44 6.42
CA PHE A 173 -9.70 -5.35 7.24
C PHE A 173 -9.77 -4.95 8.72
N ILE A 174 -9.36 -5.88 9.60
CA ILE A 174 -9.18 -5.60 11.02
C ILE A 174 -7.70 -5.41 11.25
N TYR A 175 -7.34 -4.20 11.63
CA TYR A 175 -5.97 -3.83 11.95
C TYR A 175 -5.65 -4.14 13.42
N GLN A 176 -4.65 -4.94 13.64
CA GLN A 176 -3.95 -5.07 14.92
C GLN A 176 -2.61 -5.74 14.68
N LYS A 177 -1.55 -4.98 14.84
CA LYS A 177 -0.20 -5.49 14.68
C LYS A 177 0.17 -6.44 15.81
N ILE A 178 0.79 -7.57 15.46
CA ILE A 178 1.41 -8.50 16.38
C ILE A 178 2.89 -8.65 16.08
N ASN A 179 3.53 -9.65 16.60
CA ASN A 179 4.96 -9.89 16.54
C ASN A 179 5.58 -9.70 15.15
N ALA A 180 6.80 -9.22 15.11
CA ALA A 180 7.63 -9.34 13.93
C ALA A 180 7.91 -10.83 13.68
N LYS A 181 7.55 -11.32 12.48
CA LYS A 181 7.89 -12.67 12.05
C LYS A 181 9.17 -12.64 11.23
N MET A 182 10.13 -13.47 11.63
CA MET A 182 11.31 -13.76 10.83
C MET A 182 11.14 -15.13 10.18
N LYS A 183 11.23 -15.20 8.87
CA LYS A 183 11.09 -16.46 8.14
C LYS A 183 12.20 -17.43 8.58
N GLY A 184 11.81 -18.53 9.21
CA GLY A 184 12.74 -19.54 9.73
C GLY A 184 13.22 -19.28 11.17
N ASP A 185 12.90 -18.13 11.75
CA ASP A 185 13.23 -17.78 13.12
C ASP A 185 11.97 -17.73 14.01
N PRO A 186 12.11 -17.93 15.32
CA PRO A 186 10.99 -17.75 16.23
C PRO A 186 10.50 -16.29 16.20
N ASP A 187 9.19 -16.12 16.38
CA ASP A 187 8.58 -14.80 16.48
C ASP A 187 9.29 -13.97 17.55
N VAL A 188 9.65 -12.75 17.21
CA VAL A 188 10.14 -11.78 18.19
C VAL A 188 8.94 -11.33 19.05
N SER A 189 8.97 -11.62 20.32
CA SER A 189 7.93 -11.18 21.22
C SER A 189 7.91 -9.65 21.32
N GLU A 190 6.71 -9.06 21.52
CA GLU A 190 6.55 -7.61 21.67
C GLU A 190 7.54 -7.01 22.70
N ALA A 191 7.74 -7.68 23.82
CA ALA A 191 8.64 -7.20 24.88
C ALA A 191 10.12 -7.10 24.44
N LYS A 192 10.52 -7.89 23.45
CA LYS A 192 11.90 -7.92 22.92
C LYS A 192 12.07 -7.08 21.66
N ASP A 193 10.97 -6.58 21.08
CA ASP A 193 11.02 -5.77 19.88
C ASP A 193 11.55 -4.37 20.18
N VAL A 194 12.53 -3.92 19.42
CA VAL A 194 13.06 -2.56 19.51
C VAL A 194 11.98 -1.50 19.23
N ASN A 195 11.01 -1.83 18.39
CA ASN A 195 9.87 -0.98 18.03
C ASN A 195 8.60 -1.31 18.85
N LYS A 196 8.73 -1.82 20.08
CA LYS A 196 7.59 -2.29 20.90
C LYS A 196 6.47 -1.28 21.10
N ASP A 197 6.72 0.00 20.93
CA ASP A 197 5.72 1.05 21.11
C ASP A 197 4.71 1.16 19.97
N ILE A 198 4.98 0.49 18.82
CA ILE A 198 4.02 0.45 17.71
C ILE A 198 2.83 -0.49 17.95
N TYR A 199 2.93 -1.41 18.89
CA TYR A 199 1.88 -2.35 19.23
C TYR A 199 0.77 -1.74 20.08
N GLY A 200 -0.32 -2.48 20.24
CA GLY A 200 -1.41 -2.11 21.12
C GLY A 200 -2.38 -1.11 20.50
N VAL A 201 -2.49 -1.11 19.19
CA VAL A 201 -3.51 -0.35 18.45
C VAL A 201 -4.38 -1.31 17.65
N ARG A 202 -5.71 -1.20 17.79
CA ARG A 202 -6.68 -1.92 16.98
C ARG A 202 -7.62 -0.95 16.29
N ALA A 203 -8.00 -1.25 15.06
CA ALA A 203 -9.02 -0.51 14.31
C ALA A 203 -9.72 -1.42 13.30
N TYR A 204 -11.00 -1.15 13.05
CA TYR A 204 -11.73 -1.68 11.91
C TYR A 204 -11.65 -0.65 10.80
N LYS A 205 -11.15 -1.04 9.65
CA LYS A 205 -10.97 -0.14 8.51
C LYS A 205 -11.74 -0.65 7.31
N SER A 206 -12.43 0.25 6.66
CA SER A 206 -13.16 -0.07 5.43
C SER A 206 -13.06 1.08 4.44
N TYR A 207 -13.09 0.71 3.17
CA TYR A 207 -12.91 1.60 2.06
C TYR A 207 -13.96 1.28 1.00
N PHE A 208 -14.51 2.33 0.42
CA PHE A 208 -15.54 2.22 -0.60
C PHE A 208 -15.24 3.20 -1.72
N MET A 209 -15.61 2.81 -2.92
CA MET A 209 -15.63 3.69 -4.07
C MET A 209 -16.99 3.57 -4.74
N PHE A 210 -17.58 4.71 -5.02
CA PHE A 210 -18.82 4.82 -5.78
C PHE A 210 -18.59 5.92 -6.82
N ASP A 211 -18.56 5.54 -8.08
CA ASP A 211 -18.15 6.43 -9.15
C ASP A 211 -16.76 7.08 -8.83
N ASP A 212 -16.74 8.38 -8.57
CA ASP A 212 -15.54 9.15 -8.22
C ASP A 212 -15.47 9.57 -6.73
N ILE A 213 -16.32 8.97 -5.89
CA ILE A 213 -16.33 9.26 -4.45
C ILE A 213 -15.57 8.13 -3.72
N PHE A 214 -14.41 8.48 -3.17
CA PHE A 214 -13.66 7.58 -2.27
C PHE A 214 -14.01 7.85 -0.81
N LEU A 215 -14.46 6.82 -0.12
CA LEU A 215 -14.81 6.88 1.30
C LEU A 215 -13.90 5.92 2.09
N ALA A 216 -13.11 6.46 3.01
CA ALA A 216 -12.33 5.70 3.97
C ALA A 216 -12.91 5.87 5.38
N LEU A 217 -13.22 4.76 6.03
CA LEU A 217 -13.81 4.73 7.35
C LEU A 217 -12.92 3.99 8.34
N GLY A 218 -12.87 4.53 9.57
CA GLY A 218 -12.24 3.87 10.70
C GLY A 218 -13.22 3.80 11.87
N ALA A 219 -13.37 2.61 12.43
CA ALA A 219 -14.23 2.36 13.59
C ALA A 219 -13.51 1.55 14.65
N GLY A 220 -14.00 1.57 15.90
CA GLY A 220 -13.46 0.76 16.97
C GLY A 220 -11.97 1.01 17.23
N ILE A 221 -11.48 2.21 16.95
CA ILE A 221 -10.09 2.59 17.21
C ILE A 221 -9.85 2.50 18.72
N THR A 222 -9.03 1.54 19.11
CA THR A 222 -8.84 1.20 20.51
C THR A 222 -7.36 1.22 20.87
N ASN A 223 -7.04 1.92 21.95
CA ASN A 223 -5.75 1.81 22.60
C ASN A 223 -5.76 0.58 23.55
N LEU A 224 -5.10 -0.49 23.13
CA LEU A 224 -4.96 -1.71 23.92
C LEU A 224 -3.78 -1.67 24.89
N SER A 225 -2.94 -0.65 24.81
CA SER A 225 -1.74 -0.44 25.63
C SER A 225 -1.72 1.00 26.15
N PRO A 226 -2.62 1.34 27.09
CA PRO A 226 -2.77 2.72 27.59
C PRO A 226 -1.55 3.23 28.36
N GLU A 227 -0.68 2.36 28.80
CA GLU A 227 0.60 2.66 29.46
C GLU A 227 1.64 3.23 28.48
N LYS A 228 1.49 2.96 27.18
CA LYS A 228 2.42 3.47 26.16
C LYS A 228 2.12 4.92 25.81
N LYS A 229 3.18 5.71 25.70
CA LYS A 229 3.09 7.13 25.36
C LYS A 229 2.75 7.34 23.88
N GLY A 230 2.08 8.45 23.61
CA GLY A 230 1.70 8.89 22.28
C GLY A 230 0.20 8.73 21.98
N SER A 231 -0.35 9.69 21.28
CA SER A 231 -1.75 9.65 20.81
C SER A 231 -1.90 8.66 19.65
N ILE A 232 -3.10 8.08 19.53
CA ILE A 232 -3.44 7.28 18.36
C ILE A 232 -4.12 8.20 17.35
N THR A 233 -3.59 8.23 16.14
CA THR A 233 -4.13 9.06 15.04
C THR A 233 -4.25 8.24 13.76
N THR A 234 -5.19 8.63 12.91
CA THR A 234 -5.25 8.17 11.52
C THR A 234 -4.70 9.29 10.63
N THR A 235 -3.66 8.99 9.89
CA THR A 235 -3.12 9.92 8.90
C THR A 235 -3.98 9.87 7.66
N ILE A 236 -4.46 11.01 7.21
CA ILE A 236 -5.23 11.09 5.97
C ILE A 236 -4.26 11.02 4.80
N GLU A 237 -3.27 11.92 4.78
CA GLU A 237 -2.29 11.99 3.70
C GLU A 237 -0.96 12.54 4.21
N GLN A 238 0.12 12.11 3.58
CA GLN A 238 1.45 12.67 3.69
C GLN A 238 2.15 12.53 2.35
N THR A 239 2.16 13.59 1.58
CA THR A 239 2.64 13.58 0.21
C THR A 239 3.33 14.90 -0.12
N TYR A 240 4.10 14.92 -1.20
CA TYR A 240 4.55 16.16 -1.81
C TYR A 240 3.47 16.69 -2.73
N SER A 241 3.03 17.92 -2.49
CA SER A 241 2.13 18.62 -3.40
C SER A 241 2.61 20.06 -3.60
N PRO A 242 2.76 20.51 -4.84
CA PRO A 242 3.09 21.90 -5.13
C PRO A 242 1.91 22.85 -4.82
N VAL A 243 0.71 22.30 -4.63
CA VAL A 243 -0.52 23.03 -4.31
C VAL A 243 -0.98 22.61 -2.93
N ALA A 244 -1.30 23.60 -2.08
CA ALA A 244 -1.83 23.31 -0.75
C ALA A 244 -3.20 22.62 -0.87
N PRO A 245 -3.41 21.49 -0.17
CA PRO A 245 -4.68 20.79 -0.21
C PRO A 245 -5.77 21.63 0.46
N GLU A 246 -6.97 21.54 -0.08
CA GLU A 246 -8.15 22.11 0.53
C GLU A 246 -8.82 21.08 1.45
N MET A 247 -9.06 21.45 2.69
CA MET A 247 -9.77 20.59 3.63
C MET A 247 -11.12 21.23 4.00
N VAL A 248 -12.19 20.50 3.76
CA VAL A 248 -13.54 20.86 4.22
C VAL A 248 -13.86 20.04 5.48
N LYS A 249 -14.03 20.72 6.60
CA LYS A 249 -14.44 20.11 7.86
C LYS A 249 -15.81 20.65 8.29
N LYS A 250 -16.81 19.79 8.39
CA LYS A 250 -18.18 20.14 8.80
C LYS A 250 -18.76 21.32 7.99
N GLY A 251 -18.55 21.31 6.68
CA GLY A 251 -19.01 22.38 5.79
C GLY A 251 -18.23 23.69 5.90
N LYS A 252 -17.12 23.71 6.64
CA LYS A 252 -16.18 24.84 6.65
C LYS A 252 -14.90 24.44 5.96
N ILE A 253 -14.44 25.27 5.03
CA ILE A 253 -13.15 25.13 4.39
C ILE A 253 -12.07 25.56 5.37
N SER A 254 -11.07 24.71 5.60
CA SER A 254 -9.89 25.04 6.38
C SER A 254 -8.63 24.62 5.63
N TRP A 255 -7.64 25.50 5.62
CA TRP A 255 -6.34 25.22 5.00
C TRP A 255 -5.39 24.73 6.08
N ILE A 256 -4.68 23.64 5.79
CA ILE A 256 -3.54 23.19 6.62
C ILE A 256 -2.29 23.36 5.77
N ARG A 257 -1.45 24.31 6.15
CA ARG A 257 -0.12 24.47 5.60
C ARG A 257 0.87 23.95 6.66
N HIS A 258 1.65 22.96 6.32
CA HIS A 258 2.86 22.64 7.05
C HIS A 258 4.03 23.33 6.35
N GLU A 259 4.69 24.25 7.05
CA GLU A 259 5.97 24.83 6.63
C GLU A 259 7.10 23.83 6.83
#